data_0d9e870640603910141da9c722179920
#
_entry.id   0d9e870640603910141da9c722179920
#
_cell.length_a   1.000
_cell.length_b   1.000
_cell.length_c   1.000
_cell.angle_alpha   90.00
_cell.angle_beta   90.00
_cell.angle_gamma   90.00
#
_symmetry.space_group_name_H-M   'P 1'
#
loop_
_entity.id
_entity.type
_entity.pdbx_description
1 polymer ?
#
loop_
_entity_poly.entity_id
_entity_poly.type
_entity_poly.pdbx_seq_one_letter_code
_entity_poly.pdbx_strand_id
1 'polypeptide(L)'
;MAQHPYRRLRPQRFELPEVGISEEGNIRSLHLGSATIQSSMNLDHPADLVLSYSRAMMGWLLFAEQAPAHITQIGLGGGSFARCIDAYLPDTRQTAIDINPQVISVARSLFELPFEDAHFEIVEADGAEYIKTVRGGTDVILVDGFDGEQIIDALVGEAFFHDCRRALSPDGVFVTNWWSGDKRYGRFVESLLDVFEGRVLE
;
A
#
# COMPACT_ATOMS: atom_id res chain seq x y z
N MET A 1 20.58 -3.13 -16.78
CA MET A 1 19.43 -3.72 -16.04
C MET A 1 19.98 -4.27 -14.74
N ALA A 2 19.84 -3.52 -13.65
CA ALA A 2 20.19 -4.01 -12.32
C ALA A 2 19.06 -4.93 -11.85
N GLN A 3 19.34 -6.21 -11.68
CA GLN A 3 18.38 -7.15 -11.12
C GLN A 3 18.21 -6.83 -9.63
N HIS A 4 17.03 -6.41 -9.23
CA HIS A 4 16.68 -6.15 -7.82
C HIS A 4 16.87 -7.47 -7.04
N PRO A 5 17.62 -7.48 -5.92
CA PRO A 5 18.00 -8.71 -5.20
C PRO A 5 16.77 -9.45 -4.59
N TYR A 6 15.62 -8.82 -4.49
CA TYR A 6 14.42 -9.36 -3.85
C TYR A 6 13.51 -10.21 -4.74
N ARG A 7 13.80 -10.36 -6.01
CA ARG A 7 12.98 -11.14 -6.96
C ARG A 7 12.84 -12.63 -6.61
N ARG A 8 13.43 -13.10 -5.50
CA ARG A 8 13.48 -14.52 -5.11
C ARG A 8 13.10 -14.85 -3.65
N LEU A 9 12.62 -13.90 -2.85
CA LEU A 9 12.09 -14.25 -1.52
C LEU A 9 10.70 -14.86 -1.70
N ARG A 10 10.64 -16.20 -1.85
CA ARG A 10 9.36 -16.91 -1.83
C ARG A 10 8.83 -16.88 -0.39
N PRO A 11 7.60 -16.39 -0.16
CA PRO A 11 6.97 -16.46 1.14
C PRO A 11 6.81 -17.91 1.58
N GLN A 12 6.86 -18.17 2.89
CA GLN A 12 6.36 -19.42 3.46
C GLN A 12 4.93 -19.63 2.94
N ARG A 13 4.53 -20.89 2.71
CA ARG A 13 3.22 -21.24 2.19
C ARG A 13 2.13 -20.78 3.17
N PHE A 14 1.74 -19.52 3.08
CA PHE A 14 0.42 -19.08 3.51
C PHE A 14 -0.56 -19.46 2.39
N GLU A 15 -1.69 -20.02 2.73
CA GLU A 15 -2.81 -20.13 1.78
C GLU A 15 -3.29 -18.70 1.54
N LEU A 16 -2.83 -18.12 0.41
CA LEU A 16 -3.26 -16.78 0.01
C LEU A 16 -4.73 -16.84 -0.41
N PRO A 17 -5.55 -15.84 -0.06
CA PRO A 17 -6.96 -15.82 -0.43
C PRO A 17 -7.12 -15.77 -1.95
N GLU A 18 -8.16 -16.44 -2.45
CA GLU A 18 -8.52 -16.43 -3.87
C GLU A 18 -8.92 -15.01 -4.30
N VAL A 19 -8.44 -14.59 -5.48
CA VAL A 19 -8.75 -13.27 -6.03
C VAL A 19 -10.01 -13.35 -6.89
N GLY A 20 -11.04 -12.60 -6.51
CA GLY A 20 -12.28 -12.43 -7.24
C GLY A 20 -12.40 -11.05 -7.88
N ILE A 21 -13.13 -10.96 -8.99
CA ILE A 21 -13.42 -9.70 -9.68
C ILE A 21 -14.92 -9.58 -9.88
N SER A 22 -15.45 -8.38 -9.66
CA SER A 22 -16.82 -8.02 -10.01
C SER A 22 -16.86 -6.69 -10.76
N GLU A 23 -17.92 -6.51 -11.56
CA GLU A 23 -18.21 -5.24 -12.22
C GLU A 23 -19.66 -4.86 -11.94
N GLU A 24 -19.87 -3.63 -11.52
CA GLU A 24 -21.18 -3.04 -11.34
C GLU A 24 -21.20 -1.64 -11.96
N GLY A 25 -21.98 -1.47 -13.03
CA GLY A 25 -21.94 -0.27 -13.84
C GLY A 25 -20.54 -0.04 -14.45
N ASN A 26 -19.95 1.12 -14.14
CA ASN A 26 -18.59 1.48 -14.56
C ASN A 26 -17.53 1.25 -13.46
N ILE A 27 -17.86 0.49 -12.42
CA ILE A 27 -16.94 0.17 -11.32
C ILE A 27 -16.51 -1.28 -11.41
N ARG A 28 -15.19 -1.51 -11.50
CA ARG A 28 -14.56 -2.81 -11.35
C ARG A 28 -13.97 -2.94 -9.96
N SER A 29 -14.26 -4.04 -9.27
CA SER A 29 -13.82 -4.28 -7.90
C SER A 29 -13.04 -5.59 -7.77
N LEU A 30 -12.04 -5.57 -6.89
CA LEU A 30 -11.23 -6.72 -6.50
C LEU A 30 -11.65 -7.20 -5.11
N HIS A 31 -11.72 -8.51 -4.95
CA HIS A 31 -12.11 -9.23 -3.73
C HIS A 31 -11.03 -10.25 -3.36
N LEU A 32 -10.87 -10.50 -2.05
CA LEU A 32 -9.93 -11.50 -1.52
C LEU A 32 -10.68 -12.47 -0.60
N GLY A 33 -10.99 -13.66 -1.12
CA GLY A 33 -11.60 -14.76 -0.37
C GLY A 33 -13.00 -14.51 0.19
N SER A 34 -13.57 -13.31 0.02
CA SER A 34 -14.88 -12.91 0.51
C SER A 34 -15.58 -11.94 -0.45
N ALA A 35 -16.83 -11.55 -0.14
CA ALA A 35 -17.56 -10.53 -0.90
C ALA A 35 -17.09 -9.11 -0.59
N THR A 36 -16.22 -8.92 0.40
CA THR A 36 -15.70 -7.60 0.78
C THR A 36 -14.85 -7.01 -0.33
N ILE A 37 -15.14 -5.76 -0.67
CA ILE A 37 -14.38 -5.03 -1.70
C ILE A 37 -13.05 -4.58 -1.09
N GLN A 38 -11.95 -5.01 -1.71
CA GLN A 38 -10.59 -4.63 -1.30
C GLN A 38 -10.06 -3.45 -2.10
N SER A 39 -10.45 -3.34 -3.36
CA SER A 39 -10.04 -2.24 -4.23
C SER A 39 -11.09 -2.03 -5.31
N SER A 40 -11.23 -0.80 -5.79
CA SER A 40 -12.15 -0.47 -6.88
C SER A 40 -11.53 0.53 -7.84
N MET A 41 -11.92 0.41 -9.11
CA MET A 41 -11.52 1.31 -10.18
C MET A 41 -12.77 1.77 -10.94
N ASN A 42 -12.86 3.08 -11.19
CA ASN A 42 -13.83 3.61 -12.14
C ASN A 42 -13.26 3.44 -13.56
N LEU A 43 -13.97 2.74 -14.43
CA LEU A 43 -13.52 2.44 -15.80
C LEU A 43 -13.48 3.68 -16.70
N ASP A 44 -14.28 4.72 -16.40
CA ASP A 44 -14.27 5.98 -17.15
C ASP A 44 -13.19 6.93 -16.63
N HIS A 45 -12.81 6.80 -15.36
CA HIS A 45 -11.83 7.65 -14.67
C HIS A 45 -10.90 6.81 -13.78
N PRO A 46 -9.97 6.03 -14.37
CA PRO A 46 -9.16 5.04 -13.64
C PRO A 46 -8.27 5.62 -12.53
N ALA A 47 -7.87 6.88 -12.66
CA ALA A 47 -7.05 7.57 -11.66
C ALA A 47 -7.82 8.00 -10.41
N ASP A 48 -9.16 8.04 -10.47
CA ASP A 48 -9.99 8.47 -9.35
C ASP A 48 -10.02 7.41 -8.25
N LEU A 49 -9.87 7.86 -7.00
CA LEU A 49 -10.00 6.99 -5.84
C LEU A 49 -11.48 6.78 -5.51
N VAL A 50 -12.00 5.59 -5.81
CA VAL A 50 -13.41 5.23 -5.64
C VAL A 50 -13.78 5.09 -4.16
N LEU A 51 -12.96 4.36 -3.39
CA LEU A 51 -13.23 4.06 -1.99
C LEU A 51 -12.88 5.25 -1.08
N SER A 52 -13.72 5.50 -0.07
CA SER A 52 -13.54 6.64 0.83
C SER A 52 -12.24 6.57 1.63
N TYR A 53 -11.87 5.37 2.09
CA TYR A 53 -10.65 5.18 2.86
C TYR A 53 -9.40 5.50 2.02
N SER A 54 -9.37 5.14 0.74
CA SER A 54 -8.22 5.43 -0.11
C SER A 54 -8.04 6.94 -0.33
N ARG A 55 -9.14 7.69 -0.42
CA ARG A 55 -9.08 9.17 -0.41
C ARG A 55 -8.55 9.72 0.91
N ALA A 56 -9.00 9.15 2.04
CA ALA A 56 -8.50 9.55 3.36
C ALA A 56 -6.99 9.26 3.51
N MET A 57 -6.53 8.09 3.03
CA MET A 57 -5.10 7.76 3.04
C MET A 57 -4.25 8.73 2.21
N MET A 58 -4.79 9.34 1.16
CA MET A 58 -4.08 10.41 0.42
C MET A 58 -4.17 11.79 1.10
N GLY A 59 -4.82 11.90 2.26
CA GLY A 59 -4.94 13.14 3.04
C GLY A 59 -3.60 13.73 3.48
N TRP A 60 -2.51 12.97 3.49
CA TRP A 60 -1.15 13.47 3.74
C TRP A 60 -0.75 14.60 2.78
N LEU A 61 -1.30 14.63 1.57
CA LEU A 61 -1.08 15.71 0.60
C LEU A 61 -1.45 17.09 1.13
N LEU A 62 -2.37 17.18 2.11
CA LEU A 62 -2.76 18.44 2.74
C LEU A 62 -1.64 19.05 3.60
N PHE A 63 -0.65 18.25 3.97
CA PHE A 63 0.47 18.63 4.84
C PHE A 63 1.82 18.62 4.10
N ALA A 64 1.84 18.15 2.85
CA ALA A 64 3.05 18.10 2.04
C ALA A 64 3.37 19.50 1.49
N GLU A 65 4.57 20.00 1.76
CA GLU A 65 5.05 21.28 1.20
C GLU A 65 5.50 21.13 -0.26
N GLN A 66 5.89 19.93 -0.66
CA GLN A 66 6.34 19.58 -2.01
C GLN A 66 5.96 18.15 -2.37
N ALA A 67 5.95 17.84 -3.66
CA ALA A 67 5.74 16.48 -4.12
C ALA A 67 6.86 15.57 -3.61
N PRO A 68 6.53 14.33 -3.14
CA PRO A 68 7.53 13.38 -2.73
C PRO A 68 8.35 12.88 -3.93
N ALA A 69 9.63 12.62 -3.71
CA ALA A 69 10.47 12.00 -4.75
C ALA A 69 10.21 10.48 -4.85
N HIS A 70 9.84 9.85 -3.73
CA HIS A 70 9.58 8.41 -3.69
C HIS A 70 8.47 8.03 -2.71
N ILE A 71 7.53 7.21 -3.19
CA ILE A 71 6.48 6.58 -2.39
C ILE A 71 6.65 5.07 -2.40
N THR A 72 6.64 4.46 -1.21
CA THR A 72 6.59 3.01 -1.03
C THR A 72 5.18 2.62 -0.59
N GLN A 73 4.54 1.73 -1.32
CA GLN A 73 3.20 1.21 -1.03
C GLN A 73 3.30 -0.26 -0.62
N ILE A 74 2.78 -0.64 0.55
CA ILE A 74 2.62 -2.02 1.01
C ILE A 74 1.15 -2.40 0.86
N GLY A 75 0.87 -3.37 0.00
CA GLY A 75 -0.45 -3.72 -0.52
C GLY A 75 -0.74 -3.00 -1.85
N LEU A 76 -0.77 -3.76 -2.97
CA LEU A 76 -1.09 -3.23 -4.29
C LEU A 76 -2.59 -3.18 -4.52
N GLY A 77 -3.29 -4.26 -4.14
CA GLY A 77 -4.70 -4.44 -4.49
C GLY A 77 -4.95 -4.28 -5.98
N GLY A 78 -5.98 -3.53 -6.37
CA GLY A 78 -6.24 -3.14 -7.75
C GLY A 78 -5.41 -1.92 -8.21
N GLY A 79 -4.41 -1.47 -7.47
CA GLY A 79 -3.52 -0.38 -7.88
C GLY A 79 -4.14 1.02 -7.84
N SER A 80 -5.12 1.26 -6.98
CA SER A 80 -5.78 2.57 -6.87
C SER A 80 -4.81 3.70 -6.58
N PHE A 81 -3.90 3.51 -5.61
CA PHE A 81 -2.88 4.51 -5.30
C PHE A 81 -1.88 4.66 -6.45
N ALA A 82 -1.44 3.56 -7.07
CA ALA A 82 -0.48 3.62 -8.17
C ALA A 82 -0.99 4.49 -9.32
N ARG A 83 -2.25 4.30 -9.75
CA ARG A 83 -2.87 5.13 -10.80
C ARG A 83 -3.05 6.58 -10.39
N CYS A 84 -3.51 6.82 -9.16
CA CYS A 84 -3.72 8.16 -8.63
C CYS A 84 -2.40 8.93 -8.56
N ILE A 85 -1.35 8.31 -8.03
CA ILE A 85 -0.01 8.93 -7.92
C ILE A 85 0.57 9.19 -9.32
N ASP A 86 0.51 8.23 -10.23
CA ASP A 86 0.99 8.40 -11.60
C ASP A 86 0.33 9.58 -12.31
N ALA A 87 -0.99 9.72 -12.15
CA ALA A 87 -1.75 10.79 -12.80
C ALA A 87 -1.52 12.19 -12.20
N TYR A 88 -1.37 12.29 -10.88
CA TYR A 88 -1.35 13.57 -10.17
C TYR A 88 0.03 13.97 -9.64
N LEU A 89 0.97 13.04 -9.56
CA LEU A 89 2.35 13.24 -9.11
C LEU A 89 3.32 12.53 -10.08
N PRO A 90 3.35 12.92 -11.36
CA PRO A 90 4.03 12.15 -12.43
C PRO A 90 5.55 12.05 -12.27
N ASP A 91 6.17 12.94 -11.50
CA ASP A 91 7.61 12.93 -11.23
C ASP A 91 7.98 12.08 -10.00
N THR A 92 6.98 11.52 -9.30
CA THR A 92 7.17 10.71 -8.10
C THR A 92 7.47 9.26 -8.48
N ARG A 93 8.58 8.73 -7.99
CA ARG A 93 8.85 7.31 -8.11
C ARG A 93 7.98 6.50 -7.15
N GLN A 94 7.48 5.36 -7.60
CA GLN A 94 6.62 4.48 -6.82
C GLN A 94 7.19 3.06 -6.78
N THR A 95 7.21 2.47 -5.59
CA THR A 95 7.46 1.03 -5.40
C THR A 95 6.26 0.43 -4.69
N ALA A 96 5.50 -0.43 -5.38
CA ALA A 96 4.36 -1.15 -4.83
C ALA A 96 4.77 -2.58 -4.47
N ILE A 97 4.50 -3.01 -3.24
CA ILE A 97 4.84 -4.33 -2.73
C ILE A 97 3.55 -5.10 -2.48
N ASP A 98 3.44 -6.30 -3.03
CA ASP A 98 2.36 -7.22 -2.70
C ASP A 98 2.89 -8.65 -2.55
N ILE A 99 2.37 -9.37 -1.58
CA ILE A 99 2.75 -10.75 -1.31
C ILE A 99 2.02 -11.75 -2.20
N ASN A 100 0.85 -11.34 -2.75
CA ASN A 100 -0.01 -12.23 -3.51
C ASN A 100 0.24 -12.10 -5.03
N PRO A 101 0.89 -13.09 -5.67
CA PRO A 101 1.15 -13.05 -7.11
C PRO A 101 -0.12 -13.05 -7.96
N GLN A 102 -1.26 -13.55 -7.44
CA GLN A 102 -2.54 -13.48 -8.14
C GLN A 102 -3.09 -12.05 -8.16
N VAL A 103 -2.97 -11.31 -7.05
CA VAL A 103 -3.31 -9.88 -6.98
C VAL A 103 -2.49 -9.11 -8.01
N ILE A 104 -1.17 -9.29 -8.02
CA ILE A 104 -0.27 -8.62 -8.98
C ILE A 104 -0.66 -8.94 -10.42
N SER A 105 -0.93 -10.22 -10.73
CA SER A 105 -1.32 -10.65 -12.08
C SER A 105 -2.64 -10.03 -12.53
N VAL A 106 -3.64 -10.03 -11.64
CA VAL A 106 -4.96 -9.46 -11.90
C VAL A 106 -4.89 -7.94 -12.04
N ALA A 107 -4.13 -7.27 -11.17
CA ALA A 107 -3.93 -5.83 -11.24
C ALA A 107 -3.30 -5.41 -12.57
N ARG A 108 -2.24 -6.09 -13.02
CA ARG A 108 -1.61 -5.87 -14.34
C ARG A 108 -2.55 -6.08 -15.52
N SER A 109 -3.45 -7.07 -15.40
CA SER A 109 -4.28 -7.47 -16.52
C SER A 109 -5.58 -6.68 -16.64
N LEU A 110 -6.15 -6.24 -15.51
CA LEU A 110 -7.53 -5.75 -15.44
C LEU A 110 -7.68 -4.35 -14.82
N PHE A 111 -6.65 -3.80 -14.18
CA PHE A 111 -6.78 -2.56 -13.41
C PHE A 111 -5.94 -1.40 -13.96
N GLU A 112 -5.62 -1.40 -15.24
CA GLU A 112 -4.98 -0.27 -15.92
C GLU A 112 -3.84 0.38 -15.13
N LEU A 113 -2.93 -0.46 -14.60
CA LEU A 113 -1.77 0.01 -13.87
C LEU A 113 -0.87 0.89 -14.74
N PRO A 114 -0.13 1.83 -14.15
CA PRO A 114 0.96 2.52 -14.83
C PRO A 114 1.95 1.51 -15.44
N PHE A 115 2.65 1.92 -16.49
CA PHE A 115 3.68 1.09 -17.09
C PHE A 115 4.87 0.92 -16.11
N GLU A 116 5.29 -0.33 -15.90
CA GLU A 116 6.44 -0.61 -15.03
C GLU A 116 7.74 -0.17 -15.72
N ASP A 117 8.38 0.85 -15.17
CA ASP A 117 9.62 1.45 -15.66
C ASP A 117 10.50 1.98 -14.52
N ALA A 118 11.23 3.07 -14.73
CA ALA A 118 12.04 3.69 -13.70
C ALA A 118 11.22 4.46 -12.63
N HIS A 119 9.96 4.83 -12.94
CA HIS A 119 9.09 5.58 -12.05
C HIS A 119 8.11 4.69 -11.29
N PHE A 120 7.72 3.54 -11.84
CA PHE A 120 6.82 2.61 -11.19
C PHE A 120 7.33 1.16 -11.27
N GLU A 121 7.48 0.52 -10.13
CA GLU A 121 7.84 -0.90 -10.03
C GLU A 121 6.93 -1.66 -9.08
N ILE A 122 6.66 -2.93 -9.39
CA ILE A 122 5.95 -3.86 -8.51
C ILE A 122 6.92 -4.93 -8.03
N VAL A 123 6.96 -5.10 -6.70
CA VAL A 123 7.80 -6.10 -6.03
C VAL A 123 6.92 -7.18 -5.40
N GLU A 124 7.02 -8.42 -5.87
CA GLU A 124 6.40 -9.59 -5.22
C GLU A 124 7.21 -9.95 -3.97
N ALA A 125 6.76 -9.52 -2.80
CA ALA A 125 7.42 -9.76 -1.53
C ALA A 125 6.47 -9.58 -0.34
N ASP A 126 6.87 -10.12 0.82
CA ASP A 126 6.29 -9.75 2.11
C ASP A 126 6.67 -8.30 2.44
N GLY A 127 5.68 -7.42 2.62
CA GLY A 127 5.90 -6.00 2.87
C GLY A 127 6.64 -5.73 4.18
N ALA A 128 6.39 -6.52 5.23
CA ALA A 128 7.10 -6.40 6.51
C ALA A 128 8.59 -6.79 6.37
N GLU A 129 8.89 -7.81 5.57
CA GLU A 129 10.28 -8.19 5.31
C GLU A 129 10.97 -7.21 4.35
N TYR A 130 10.24 -6.71 3.34
CA TYR A 130 10.77 -5.71 2.41
C TYR A 130 11.21 -4.44 3.13
N ILE A 131 10.36 -3.87 3.97
CA ILE A 131 10.64 -2.59 4.65
C ILE A 131 11.86 -2.65 5.57
N LYS A 132 12.18 -3.83 6.13
CA LYS A 132 13.40 -4.05 6.93
C LYS A 132 14.68 -3.78 6.16
N THR A 133 14.63 -3.84 4.84
CA THR A 133 15.81 -3.68 3.98
C THR A 133 16.01 -2.25 3.50
N VAL A 134 14.97 -1.42 3.59
CA VAL A 134 15.02 -0.01 3.19
C VAL A 134 15.71 0.84 4.28
N ARG A 135 16.54 1.79 3.87
CA ARG A 135 17.28 2.68 4.77
C ARG A 135 17.20 4.11 4.27
N GLY A 136 16.20 4.84 4.73
CA GLY A 136 15.93 6.19 4.26
C GLY A 136 15.53 6.24 2.79
N GLY A 137 15.22 7.43 2.28
CA GLY A 137 14.97 7.67 0.86
C GLY A 137 13.55 7.33 0.39
N THR A 138 12.63 7.00 1.28
CA THR A 138 11.19 6.93 1.04
C THR A 138 10.53 8.11 1.73
N ASP A 139 9.82 8.95 0.97
CA ASP A 139 9.20 10.16 1.52
C ASP A 139 7.79 9.87 2.05
N VAL A 140 7.11 8.90 1.47
CA VAL A 140 5.81 8.44 1.95
C VAL A 140 5.78 6.91 1.94
N ILE A 141 5.32 6.33 3.05
CA ILE A 141 4.98 4.90 3.14
C ILE A 141 3.47 4.80 3.31
N LEU A 142 2.79 4.17 2.34
CA LEU A 142 1.37 3.82 2.40
C LEU A 142 1.23 2.34 2.75
N VAL A 143 0.53 2.02 3.84
CA VAL A 143 0.27 0.63 4.25
C VAL A 143 -1.23 0.36 4.19
N ASP A 144 -1.64 -0.43 3.21
CA ASP A 144 -3.01 -0.88 3.01
C ASP A 144 -3.01 -2.43 2.95
N GLY A 145 -2.76 -3.03 4.10
CA GLY A 145 -2.56 -4.46 4.24
C GLY A 145 -3.71 -5.17 4.96
N PHE A 146 -4.64 -5.73 4.15
CA PHE A 146 -5.70 -6.61 4.63
C PHE A 146 -5.66 -7.95 3.90
N ASP A 147 -6.01 -9.04 4.58
CA ASP A 147 -6.14 -10.38 4.00
C ASP A 147 -7.60 -10.78 3.75
N GLY A 148 -8.41 -9.83 3.29
CA GLY A 148 -9.86 -9.98 3.09
C GLY A 148 -10.68 -9.32 4.19
N GLU A 149 -10.56 -9.71 5.45
CA GLU A 149 -11.36 -9.17 6.56
C GLU A 149 -10.53 -8.75 7.78
N GLN A 150 -9.25 -9.08 7.82
CA GLN A 150 -8.40 -8.85 8.99
C GLN A 150 -7.18 -8.00 8.67
N ILE A 151 -6.78 -7.22 9.66
CA ILE A 151 -5.49 -6.51 9.64
C ILE A 151 -4.38 -7.56 9.74
N ILE A 152 -3.41 -7.51 8.84
CA ILE A 152 -2.25 -8.42 8.82
C ILE A 152 -1.35 -8.12 10.02
N ASP A 153 -1.18 -9.08 10.94
CA ASP A 153 -0.42 -8.91 12.18
C ASP A 153 1.04 -8.47 11.95
N ALA A 154 1.64 -8.90 10.86
CA ALA A 154 3.01 -8.52 10.50
C ALA A 154 3.16 -7.02 10.12
N LEU A 155 2.06 -6.36 9.74
CA LEU A 155 2.02 -4.95 9.33
C LEU A 155 1.55 -4.01 10.45
N VAL A 156 1.44 -4.51 11.66
CA VAL A 156 1.08 -3.72 12.85
C VAL A 156 2.00 -4.06 14.01
N GLY A 157 2.24 -3.09 14.86
CA GLY A 157 3.06 -3.24 16.05
C GLY A 157 4.40 -2.52 15.96
N GLU A 158 5.00 -2.34 17.13
CA GLU A 158 6.14 -1.47 17.37
C GLU A 158 7.35 -1.77 16.47
N ALA A 159 7.69 -3.04 16.30
CA ALA A 159 8.84 -3.44 15.48
C ALA A 159 8.67 -3.02 14.00
N PHE A 160 7.49 -3.24 13.42
CA PHE A 160 7.18 -2.83 12.05
C PHE A 160 7.19 -1.31 11.91
N PHE A 161 6.63 -0.58 12.86
CA PHE A 161 6.62 0.88 12.83
C PHE A 161 8.02 1.47 12.96
N HIS A 162 8.90 0.88 13.76
CA HIS A 162 10.33 1.25 13.81
C HIS A 162 11.02 0.99 12.47
N ASP A 163 10.71 -0.11 11.80
CA ASP A 163 11.26 -0.40 10.47
C ASP A 163 10.78 0.62 9.43
N CYS A 164 9.49 1.00 9.46
CA CYS A 164 8.94 2.06 8.62
C CYS A 164 9.59 3.41 8.91
N ARG A 165 9.70 3.80 10.19
CA ARG A 165 10.37 5.06 10.56
C ARG A 165 11.82 5.12 10.07
N ARG A 166 12.55 3.99 10.12
CA ARG A 166 13.93 3.92 9.62
C ARG A 166 14.02 4.01 8.09
N ALA A 167 13.00 3.53 7.38
CA ALA A 167 12.92 3.57 5.94
C ALA A 167 12.54 4.96 5.40
N LEU A 168 11.84 5.76 6.18
CA LEU A 168 11.44 7.11 5.83
C LEU A 168 12.64 8.06 5.74
N SER A 169 12.56 9.03 4.84
CA SER A 169 13.37 10.24 4.86
C SER A 169 13.07 11.06 6.12
N PRO A 170 13.92 12.04 6.52
CA PRO A 170 13.76 12.79 7.78
C PRO A 170 12.38 13.41 7.99
N ASP A 171 11.77 13.92 6.91
CA ASP A 171 10.44 14.56 6.93
C ASP A 171 9.37 13.68 6.31
N GLY A 172 9.66 12.38 6.16
CA GLY A 172 8.77 11.42 5.53
C GLY A 172 7.53 11.11 6.35
N VAL A 173 6.46 10.70 5.66
CA VAL A 173 5.14 10.44 6.23
C VAL A 173 4.81 8.94 6.16
N PHE A 174 4.35 8.39 7.29
CA PHE A 174 3.78 7.06 7.37
C PHE A 174 2.26 7.14 7.39
N VAL A 175 1.59 6.40 6.51
CA VAL A 175 0.12 6.35 6.41
C VAL A 175 -0.32 4.89 6.47
N THR A 176 -1.30 4.61 7.30
CA THR A 176 -1.85 3.25 7.40
C THR A 176 -3.37 3.28 7.55
N ASN A 177 -4.02 2.26 7.00
CA ASN A 177 -5.46 2.07 7.11
C ASN A 177 -5.76 0.96 8.12
N TRP A 178 -6.63 1.25 9.11
CA TRP A 178 -7.09 0.27 10.09
C TRP A 178 -8.59 0.40 10.33
N TRP A 179 -9.20 -0.73 10.64
CA TRP A 179 -10.56 -0.74 11.10
C TRP A 179 -10.63 -0.37 12.58
N SER A 180 -11.27 0.76 12.91
CA SER A 180 -11.40 1.26 14.30
C SER A 180 -12.21 0.32 15.22
N GLY A 181 -12.95 -0.65 14.67
CA GLY A 181 -13.63 -1.70 15.43
C GLY A 181 -12.73 -2.85 15.89
N ASP A 182 -11.46 -2.93 15.48
CA ASP A 182 -10.51 -3.93 15.99
C ASP A 182 -10.21 -3.66 17.47
N LYS A 183 -10.33 -4.69 18.30
CA LYS A 183 -10.07 -4.58 19.75
C LYS A 183 -8.64 -4.15 20.09
N ARG A 184 -7.71 -4.28 19.14
CA ARG A 184 -6.29 -3.92 19.28
C ARG A 184 -6.02 -2.48 18.84
N TYR A 185 -7.00 -1.80 18.24
CA TYR A 185 -6.84 -0.46 17.65
C TYR A 185 -6.13 0.53 18.57
N GLY A 186 -6.59 0.67 19.83
CA GLY A 186 -5.97 1.57 20.81
C GLY A 186 -4.49 1.26 21.06
N ARG A 187 -4.11 -0.02 21.10
CA ARG A 187 -2.71 -0.43 21.25
C ARG A 187 -1.86 -0.08 20.02
N PHE A 188 -2.42 -0.19 18.83
CA PHE A 188 -1.71 0.20 17.60
C PHE A 188 -1.46 1.71 17.58
N VAL A 189 -2.46 2.52 17.96
CA VAL A 189 -2.31 3.99 18.08
C VAL A 189 -1.26 4.36 19.14
N GLU A 190 -1.27 3.72 20.32
CA GLU A 190 -0.25 3.92 21.34
C GLU A 190 1.16 3.63 20.80
N SER A 191 1.34 2.49 20.12
CA SER A 191 2.64 2.15 19.50
C SER A 191 3.08 3.17 18.45
N LEU A 192 2.15 3.71 17.64
CA LEU A 192 2.49 4.78 16.70
C LEU A 192 2.91 6.07 17.40
N LEU A 193 2.18 6.47 18.43
CA LEU A 193 2.51 7.67 19.24
C LEU A 193 3.92 7.57 19.83
N ASP A 194 4.28 6.39 20.33
CA ASP A 194 5.61 6.14 20.87
C ASP A 194 6.70 6.19 19.81
N VAL A 195 6.51 5.46 18.68
CA VAL A 195 7.50 5.37 17.61
C VAL A 195 7.67 6.70 16.89
N PHE A 196 6.60 7.46 16.65
CA PHE A 196 6.62 8.74 15.94
C PHE A 196 6.61 9.97 16.87
N GLU A 197 6.93 9.77 18.17
CA GLU A 197 7.13 10.85 19.14
C GLU A 197 5.93 11.80 19.26
N GLY A 198 4.71 11.23 19.25
CA GLY A 198 3.47 11.98 19.34
C GLY A 198 3.03 12.70 18.05
N ARG A 199 3.79 12.60 16.96
CA ARG A 199 3.46 13.20 15.65
C ARG A 199 2.54 12.30 14.85
N VAL A 200 1.33 12.09 15.34
CA VAL A 200 0.32 11.22 14.75
C VAL A 200 -0.99 11.99 14.58
N LEU A 201 -1.64 11.83 13.44
CA LEU A 201 -3.00 12.30 13.16
C LEU A 201 -3.89 11.07 12.96
N GLU A 202 -5.09 11.12 13.51
CA GLU A 202 -6.11 10.06 13.43
C GLU A 202 -7.38 10.57 12.73
#